data_f2fc1c0af3fdf1b52020adddaeb24ea8
#
_entry.id   f2fc1c0af3fdf1b52020adddaeb24ea8
#
_cell.length_a   1.000
_cell.length_b   1.000
_cell.length_c   1.000
_cell.angle_alpha   90.00
_cell.angle_beta   90.00
_cell.angle_gamma   90.00
#
_symmetry.space_group_name_H-M   'P 1'
#
loop_
_entity.id
_entity.type
_entity.pdbx_description
1 polymer ?
#
loop_
_entity_poly.entity_id
_entity_poly.type
_entity_poly.pdbx_seq_one_letter_code
_entity_poly.pdbx_strand_id
1 'polypeptide(L)'
;LEMVRVGSKQKNIYVELNEVGIQRISARPYKVESDPNGIIWIKYKKSQKKQYISAGDVYDGNFEKSFFENKYVLIGASAQGLFDLVKTPLGITIPGVEVHANVIENILDQSYLIRNPNTYIFELIFSIIVALLTFILSQKIKPKYSLSIFFGNILAIIIIGFSIYKFRSELVDFSYPIFIVTITFLTGLYFRFIEENKMALA
;
A
#
# COMPACT_ATOMS: atom_id res chain seq x y z
N LEU A 1 10.78 16.26 0.79
CA LEU A 1 10.27 17.18 -0.25
C LEU A 1 11.22 18.38 -0.47
N GLU A 2 11.85 18.90 0.60
CA GLU A 2 12.78 20.05 0.48
C GLU A 2 13.94 19.77 -0.49
N MET A 3 14.56 18.60 -0.42
CA MET A 3 15.60 18.19 -1.38
C MET A 3 15.08 18.21 -2.83
N VAL A 4 13.85 17.73 -3.05
CA VAL A 4 13.21 17.74 -4.38
C VAL A 4 12.98 19.18 -4.83
N ARG A 5 12.53 20.08 -3.94
CA ARG A 5 12.38 21.50 -4.23
C ARG A 5 13.69 22.13 -4.69
N VAL A 6 14.77 21.91 -3.94
CA VAL A 6 16.10 22.46 -4.26
C VAL A 6 16.63 21.89 -5.58
N GLY A 7 16.54 20.56 -5.77
CA GLY A 7 16.97 19.91 -7.00
C GLY A 7 16.19 20.38 -8.24
N SER A 8 14.91 20.72 -8.08
CA SER A 8 14.05 21.27 -9.12
C SER A 8 14.21 22.78 -9.31
N LYS A 9 15.12 23.43 -8.57
CA LYS A 9 15.38 24.88 -8.58
C LYS A 9 14.13 25.72 -8.29
N GLN A 10 13.20 25.20 -7.48
CA GLN A 10 11.99 25.89 -7.10
C GLN A 10 12.19 26.73 -5.84
N LYS A 11 11.55 27.92 -5.79
CA LYS A 11 11.63 28.82 -4.62
C LYS A 11 10.72 28.34 -3.47
N ASN A 12 9.55 27.82 -3.81
CA ASN A 12 8.50 27.56 -2.82
C ASN A 12 7.99 26.11 -2.90
N ILE A 13 7.52 25.63 -1.77
CA ILE A 13 6.62 24.47 -1.65
C ILE A 13 5.20 25.03 -1.55
N TYR A 14 4.27 24.44 -2.28
CA TYR A 14 2.85 24.81 -2.26
C TYR A 14 2.08 23.69 -1.56
N VAL A 15 1.20 24.08 -0.64
CA VAL A 15 0.31 23.17 0.08
C VAL A 15 -1.12 23.53 -0.32
N GLU A 16 -1.81 22.56 -0.92
CA GLU A 16 -3.22 22.69 -1.26
C GLU A 16 -4.04 22.06 -0.13
N LEU A 17 -4.98 22.84 0.40
CA LEU A 17 -5.86 22.44 1.48
C LEU A 17 -7.30 22.30 0.96
N ASN A 18 -8.07 21.40 1.56
CA ASN A 18 -9.52 21.31 1.42
C ASN A 18 -10.18 21.39 2.81
N GLU A 19 -11.50 21.22 2.88
CA GLU A 19 -12.26 21.28 4.13
C GLU A 19 -11.85 20.21 5.15
N VAL A 20 -11.18 19.14 4.72
CA VAL A 20 -10.77 18.00 5.55
C VAL A 20 -9.33 18.12 6.03
N GLY A 21 -8.49 18.88 5.32
CA GLY A 21 -7.08 19.04 5.65
C GLY A 21 -6.17 19.19 4.41
N ILE A 22 -4.95 18.66 4.50
CA ILE A 22 -3.99 18.71 3.39
C ILE A 22 -4.44 17.74 2.29
N GLN A 23 -4.56 18.25 1.08
CA GLN A 23 -4.90 17.45 -0.09
C GLN A 23 -3.66 17.11 -0.91
N ARG A 24 -2.77 18.09 -1.10
CA ARG A 24 -1.61 17.95 -1.96
C ARG A 24 -0.49 18.87 -1.51
N ILE A 25 0.73 18.38 -1.63
CA ILE A 25 1.94 19.17 -1.42
C ILE A 25 2.75 19.14 -2.72
N SER A 26 3.21 20.27 -3.22
CA SER A 26 3.90 20.33 -4.50
C SER A 26 5.18 21.16 -4.46
N ALA A 27 6.22 20.62 -5.10
CA ALA A 27 7.45 21.31 -5.49
C ALA A 27 7.59 21.11 -7.01
N ARG A 28 7.04 22.04 -7.77
CA ARG A 28 6.92 21.90 -9.23
C ARG A 28 8.21 21.39 -9.89
N PRO A 29 8.14 20.46 -10.86
CA PRO A 29 6.93 19.92 -11.47
C PRO A 29 6.25 18.81 -10.64
N TYR A 30 6.86 18.37 -9.53
CA TYR A 30 6.41 17.22 -8.73
C TYR A 30 5.26 17.59 -7.80
N LYS A 31 4.27 16.70 -7.76
CA LYS A 31 3.09 16.81 -6.89
C LYS A 31 2.99 15.55 -6.06
N VAL A 32 2.64 15.69 -4.79
CA VAL A 32 2.47 14.58 -3.86
C VAL A 32 1.10 14.71 -3.24
N GLU A 33 0.21 13.77 -3.53
CA GLU A 33 -1.05 13.63 -2.83
C GLU A 33 -0.79 12.99 -1.47
N SER A 34 -1.40 13.52 -0.43
CA SER A 34 -1.26 13.04 0.94
C SER A 34 -2.63 12.75 1.55
N ASP A 35 -2.63 12.11 2.71
CA ASP A 35 -3.81 12.11 3.55
C ASP A 35 -4.04 13.52 4.14
N PRO A 36 -5.18 13.75 4.82
CA PRO A 36 -5.49 15.06 5.42
C PRO A 36 -4.44 15.56 6.43
N ASN A 37 -3.62 14.69 6.99
CA ASN A 37 -2.55 15.02 7.94
C ASN A 37 -1.18 15.23 7.25
N GLY A 38 -1.11 15.11 5.93
CA GLY A 38 0.14 15.24 5.17
C GLY A 38 0.98 13.97 5.12
N ILE A 39 0.42 12.82 5.49
CA ILE A 39 1.10 11.53 5.47
C ILE A 39 1.07 10.95 4.06
N ILE A 40 2.20 10.41 3.62
CA ILE A 40 2.34 9.66 2.38
C ILE A 40 2.78 8.23 2.68
N TRP A 41 2.36 7.28 1.83
CA TRP A 41 2.72 5.89 1.94
C TRP A 41 3.84 5.56 0.97
N ILE A 42 4.95 5.06 1.49
CA ILE A 42 6.14 4.77 0.68
C ILE A 42 5.95 3.43 -0.04
N LYS A 43 6.14 3.43 -1.35
CA LYS A 43 6.30 2.21 -2.13
C LYS A 43 7.76 1.81 -2.13
N TYR A 44 8.12 0.90 -1.22
CA TYR A 44 9.49 0.41 -1.11
C TYR A 44 9.91 -0.40 -2.33
N LYS A 45 11.14 -0.17 -2.79
CA LYS A 45 11.81 -0.96 -3.81
C LYS A 45 12.93 -1.77 -3.18
N LYS A 46 13.36 -2.84 -3.86
CA LYS A 46 14.55 -3.58 -3.42
C LYS A 46 15.78 -2.72 -3.60
N SER A 47 16.63 -2.67 -2.56
CA SER A 47 17.92 -1.99 -2.57
C SER A 47 18.80 -2.47 -3.74
N GLN A 48 19.45 -1.54 -4.43
CA GLN A 48 20.38 -1.83 -5.51
C GLN A 48 21.82 -1.46 -5.07
N LYS A 49 22.69 -2.46 -4.94
CA LYS A 49 24.09 -2.26 -4.49
C LYS A 49 24.84 -1.19 -5.29
N LYS A 50 24.56 -1.05 -6.58
CA LYS A 50 25.19 -0.02 -7.45
C LYS A 50 24.75 1.42 -7.17
N GLN A 51 23.81 1.64 -6.27
CA GLN A 51 23.43 2.99 -5.81
C GLN A 51 24.28 3.46 -4.61
N TYR A 52 25.10 2.58 -4.07
CA TYR A 52 25.96 2.86 -2.91
C TYR A 52 27.40 3.02 -3.32
N ILE A 53 28.06 3.97 -2.68
CA ILE A 53 29.51 4.13 -2.72
C ILE A 53 30.02 4.34 -1.29
N SER A 54 31.14 3.75 -0.97
CA SER A 54 31.78 3.95 0.33
C SER A 54 32.27 5.39 0.48
N ALA A 55 32.10 5.97 1.67
CA ALA A 55 32.68 7.28 1.97
C ALA A 55 34.21 7.27 1.85
N GLY A 56 34.86 6.11 2.12
CA GLY A 56 36.31 5.93 1.91
C GLY A 56 36.67 6.05 0.42
N ASP A 57 35.91 5.38 -0.48
CA ASP A 57 36.19 5.48 -1.92
C ASP A 57 35.98 6.91 -2.44
N VAL A 58 35.03 7.64 -1.88
CA VAL A 58 34.81 9.06 -2.23
C VAL A 58 35.98 9.90 -1.73
N TYR A 59 36.45 9.64 -0.50
CA TYR A 59 37.59 10.38 0.08
C TYR A 59 38.90 10.12 -0.69
N ASP A 60 39.10 8.89 -1.12
CA ASP A 60 40.31 8.46 -1.86
C ASP A 60 40.23 8.80 -3.37
N GLY A 61 39.07 9.31 -3.85
CA GLY A 61 38.84 9.64 -5.24
C GLY A 61 38.63 8.43 -6.13
N ASN A 62 38.30 7.27 -5.57
CA ASN A 62 38.10 5.99 -6.26
C ASN A 62 36.65 5.88 -6.81
N PHE A 63 36.22 6.87 -7.60
CA PHE A 63 34.89 6.85 -8.23
C PHE A 63 34.91 7.59 -9.57
N GLU A 64 33.96 7.24 -10.45
CA GLU A 64 33.75 7.97 -11.69
C GLU A 64 33.01 9.28 -11.41
N LYS A 65 33.46 10.40 -11.99
CA LYS A 65 32.80 11.71 -11.81
C LYS A 65 31.33 11.68 -12.18
N SER A 66 30.96 10.92 -13.20
CA SER A 66 29.58 10.70 -13.66
C SER A 66 28.68 10.06 -12.59
N PHE A 67 29.27 9.42 -11.56
CA PHE A 67 28.50 8.77 -10.50
C PHE A 67 27.59 9.74 -9.73
N PHE A 68 28.03 10.98 -9.55
CA PHE A 68 27.27 12.01 -8.80
C PHE A 68 26.52 13.01 -9.70
N GLU A 69 26.79 13.01 -11.01
CA GLU A 69 26.19 13.98 -11.91
C GLU A 69 24.67 13.85 -12.00
N ASN A 70 23.95 14.97 -11.80
CA ASN A 70 22.50 15.07 -11.86
C ASN A 70 21.76 14.10 -10.92
N LYS A 71 22.35 13.79 -9.75
CA LYS A 71 21.78 12.87 -8.77
C LYS A 71 21.56 13.55 -7.42
N TYR A 72 20.57 13.07 -6.70
CA TYR A 72 20.43 13.35 -5.27
C TYR A 72 21.39 12.45 -4.51
N VAL A 73 22.25 13.04 -3.71
CA VAL A 73 23.24 12.33 -2.91
C VAL A 73 22.82 12.41 -1.45
N LEU A 74 22.70 11.25 -0.82
CA LEU A 74 22.38 11.11 0.58
C LEU A 74 23.57 10.50 1.29
N ILE A 75 23.97 11.07 2.43
CA ILE A 75 25.04 10.55 3.28
C ILE A 75 24.39 9.98 4.54
N GLY A 76 24.69 8.75 4.86
CA GLY A 76 24.13 8.08 6.03
C GLY A 76 24.97 6.90 6.49
N ALA A 77 24.68 6.44 7.69
CA ALA A 77 25.32 5.29 8.29
C ALA A 77 24.63 3.99 7.83
N SER A 78 25.43 2.97 7.46
CA SER A 78 24.93 1.65 7.08
C SER A 78 25.52 0.51 7.92
N ALA A 79 26.44 0.81 8.84
CA ALA A 79 27.09 -0.20 9.66
C ALA A 79 26.18 -0.73 10.78
N GLN A 80 26.24 -2.04 11.00
CA GLN A 80 25.61 -2.65 12.17
C GLN A 80 26.25 -2.06 13.45
N GLY A 81 25.39 -1.60 14.37
CA GLY A 81 25.83 -0.95 15.61
C GLY A 81 25.64 0.57 15.64
N LEU A 82 25.34 1.21 14.51
CA LEU A 82 24.96 2.63 14.47
C LEU A 82 23.45 2.84 14.62
N PHE A 83 22.69 1.75 14.83
CA PHE A 83 21.23 1.70 15.14
C PHE A 83 20.30 2.43 14.16
N ASP A 84 20.77 2.83 13.00
CA ASP A 84 19.96 3.44 11.95
C ASP A 84 19.48 2.39 10.92
N LEU A 85 18.86 1.31 11.42
CA LEU A 85 18.32 0.23 10.60
C LEU A 85 16.79 0.18 10.73
N VAL A 86 16.12 0.19 9.61
CA VAL A 86 14.65 0.16 9.51
C VAL A 86 14.19 -1.12 8.85
N LYS A 87 13.24 -1.83 9.48
CA LYS A 87 12.58 -2.99 8.87
C LYS A 87 11.44 -2.52 7.97
N THR A 88 11.52 -2.83 6.70
CA THR A 88 10.50 -2.44 5.72
C THR A 88 9.34 -3.43 5.66
N PRO A 89 8.18 -3.04 5.11
CA PRO A 89 7.07 -3.96 4.84
C PRO A 89 7.42 -5.13 3.90
N LEU A 90 8.51 -5.01 3.13
CA LEU A 90 9.02 -6.10 2.28
C LEU A 90 9.77 -7.19 3.08
N GLY A 91 9.87 -7.05 4.41
CA GLY A 91 10.58 -7.98 5.28
C GLY A 91 12.10 -7.84 5.25
N ILE A 92 12.64 -6.85 4.56
CA ILE A 92 14.07 -6.54 4.51
C ILE A 92 14.42 -5.39 5.45
N THR A 93 15.64 -5.45 5.99
CA THR A 93 16.18 -4.35 6.82
C THR A 93 17.09 -3.50 5.96
N ILE A 94 16.88 -2.19 5.99
CA ILE A 94 17.64 -1.20 5.22
C ILE A 94 18.15 -0.09 6.13
N PRO A 95 19.22 0.63 5.76
CA PRO A 95 19.63 1.85 6.47
C PRO A 95 18.53 2.92 6.42
N GLY A 96 18.38 3.72 7.48
CA GLY A 96 17.38 4.78 7.53
C GLY A 96 17.53 5.82 6.42
N VAL A 97 18.76 6.09 6.00
CA VAL A 97 19.05 6.95 4.83
C VAL A 97 18.41 6.43 3.56
N GLU A 98 18.29 5.11 3.38
CA GLU A 98 17.63 4.51 2.22
C GLU A 98 16.11 4.70 2.23
N VAL A 99 15.50 4.84 3.41
CA VAL A 99 14.08 5.23 3.51
C VAL A 99 13.86 6.60 2.87
N HIS A 100 14.75 7.57 3.17
CA HIS A 100 14.69 8.89 2.55
C HIS A 100 14.93 8.84 1.03
N ALA A 101 15.84 7.98 0.57
CA ALA A 101 16.06 7.75 -0.86
C ALA A 101 14.79 7.20 -1.53
N ASN A 102 14.13 6.20 -0.93
CA ASN A 102 12.85 5.68 -1.44
C ASN A 102 11.76 6.76 -1.50
N VAL A 103 11.67 7.63 -0.48
CA VAL A 103 10.71 8.77 -0.51
C VAL A 103 10.99 9.70 -1.67
N ILE A 104 12.24 10.09 -1.89
CA ILE A 104 12.62 10.98 -2.99
C ILE A 104 12.30 10.32 -4.33
N GLU A 105 12.69 9.06 -4.52
CA GLU A 105 12.43 8.30 -5.74
C GLU A 105 10.91 8.18 -6.00
N ASN A 106 10.11 7.88 -4.96
CA ASN A 106 8.66 7.84 -5.09
C ASN A 106 8.06 9.18 -5.53
N ILE A 107 8.61 10.30 -5.04
CA ILE A 107 8.16 11.63 -5.43
C ILE A 107 8.55 11.93 -6.89
N LEU A 108 9.77 11.61 -7.29
CA LEU A 108 10.27 11.85 -8.66
C LEU A 108 9.52 11.00 -9.69
N ASP A 109 9.30 9.71 -9.38
CA ASP A 109 8.61 8.76 -10.25
C ASP A 109 7.08 8.84 -10.14
N GLN A 110 6.54 9.65 -9.22
CA GLN A 110 5.11 9.71 -8.87
C GLN A 110 4.54 8.31 -8.54
N SER A 111 5.33 7.47 -7.88
CA SER A 111 5.04 6.05 -7.63
C SER A 111 4.65 5.73 -6.19
N TYR A 112 4.46 6.74 -5.33
CA TYR A 112 4.00 6.57 -3.96
C TYR A 112 2.60 5.94 -3.89
N LEU A 113 2.26 5.36 -2.73
CA LEU A 113 0.96 4.76 -2.52
C LEU A 113 0.00 5.82 -1.97
N ILE A 114 -1.24 5.77 -2.43
CA ILE A 114 -2.30 6.69 -2.04
C ILE A 114 -3.35 5.93 -1.24
N ARG A 115 -3.85 6.52 -0.17
CA ARG A 115 -5.08 6.10 0.50
C ARG A 115 -6.07 7.28 0.45
N ASN A 116 -7.00 7.21 -0.47
CA ASN A 116 -8.00 8.24 -0.63
C ASN A 116 -8.92 8.29 0.60
N PRO A 117 -9.29 9.46 1.13
CA PRO A 117 -10.23 9.56 2.26
C PRO A 117 -11.56 8.85 2.03
N ASN A 118 -12.02 8.76 0.79
CA ASN A 118 -13.29 8.09 0.45
C ASN A 118 -13.17 6.58 0.24
N THR A 119 -11.96 6.01 0.33
CA THR A 119 -11.74 4.57 0.11
C THR A 119 -12.51 3.71 1.11
N TYR A 120 -12.72 4.20 2.35
CA TYR A 120 -13.52 3.49 3.35
C TYR A 120 -15.00 3.31 2.95
N ILE A 121 -15.58 4.27 2.21
CA ILE A 121 -16.96 4.16 1.71
C ILE A 121 -17.03 3.06 0.64
N PHE A 122 -16.04 3.03 -0.25
CA PHE A 122 -15.91 1.96 -1.25
C PHE A 122 -15.76 0.59 -0.58
N GLU A 123 -14.89 0.48 0.42
CA GLU A 123 -14.65 -0.75 1.20
C GLU A 123 -15.94 -1.24 1.87
N LEU A 124 -16.74 -0.33 2.45
CA LEU A 124 -18.01 -0.64 3.09
C LEU A 124 -19.05 -1.14 2.08
N ILE A 125 -19.28 -0.39 0.99
CA ILE A 125 -20.25 -0.76 -0.04
C ILE A 125 -19.86 -2.08 -0.68
N PHE A 126 -18.58 -2.27 -1.02
CA PHE A 126 -18.06 -3.51 -1.58
C PHE A 126 -18.29 -4.69 -0.64
N SER A 127 -18.02 -4.51 0.67
CA SER A 127 -18.26 -5.54 1.69
C SER A 127 -19.73 -5.96 1.77
N ILE A 128 -20.67 -4.99 1.73
CA ILE A 128 -22.11 -5.27 1.74
C ILE A 128 -22.51 -6.06 0.49
N ILE A 129 -22.04 -5.65 -0.68
CA ILE A 129 -22.38 -6.33 -1.95
C ILE A 129 -21.88 -7.78 -1.92
N VAL A 130 -20.62 -8.00 -1.53
CA VAL A 130 -20.05 -9.34 -1.51
C VAL A 130 -20.70 -10.21 -0.44
N ALA A 131 -21.10 -9.66 0.71
CA ALA A 131 -21.85 -10.34 1.74
C ALA A 131 -23.21 -10.82 1.24
N LEU A 132 -23.98 -9.93 0.59
CA LEU A 132 -25.27 -10.26 0.00
C LEU A 132 -25.14 -11.36 -1.06
N LEU A 133 -24.15 -11.25 -1.95
CA LEU A 133 -23.88 -12.27 -2.96
C LEU A 133 -23.52 -13.61 -2.30
N THR A 134 -22.66 -13.60 -1.29
CA THR A 134 -22.28 -14.82 -0.56
C THR A 134 -23.50 -15.46 0.09
N PHE A 135 -24.36 -14.67 0.75
CA PHE A 135 -25.57 -15.17 1.39
C PHE A 135 -26.51 -15.79 0.36
N ILE A 136 -26.84 -15.09 -0.72
CA ILE A 136 -27.74 -15.57 -1.78
C ILE A 136 -27.21 -16.86 -2.42
N LEU A 137 -25.92 -16.90 -2.73
CA LEU A 137 -25.27 -18.06 -3.32
C LEU A 137 -25.27 -19.26 -2.36
N SER A 138 -25.01 -19.03 -1.07
CA SER A 138 -25.03 -20.09 -0.06
C SER A 138 -26.39 -20.76 0.09
N GLN A 139 -27.50 -20.04 -0.16
CA GLN A 139 -28.85 -20.59 -0.08
C GLN A 139 -29.27 -21.36 -1.35
N LYS A 140 -28.80 -20.92 -2.53
CA LYS A 140 -29.24 -21.50 -3.81
C LYS A 140 -28.41 -22.70 -4.27
N ILE A 141 -27.17 -22.83 -3.83
CA ILE A 141 -26.25 -23.83 -4.34
C ILE A 141 -26.21 -25.05 -3.41
N LYS A 142 -26.03 -26.25 -3.99
CA LYS A 142 -25.96 -27.50 -3.23
C LYS A 142 -24.86 -27.46 -2.16
N PRO A 143 -25.08 -28.04 -0.95
CA PRO A 143 -24.13 -27.97 0.17
C PRO A 143 -22.71 -28.36 -0.18
N LYS A 144 -22.52 -29.34 -1.05
CA LYS A 144 -21.20 -29.84 -1.48
C LYS A 144 -20.32 -28.79 -2.16
N TYR A 145 -20.92 -27.75 -2.75
CA TYR A 145 -20.19 -26.65 -3.41
C TYR A 145 -20.06 -25.40 -2.57
N SER A 146 -20.64 -25.36 -1.38
CA SER A 146 -20.69 -24.20 -0.52
C SER A 146 -19.28 -23.72 -0.13
N LEU A 147 -18.39 -24.66 0.20
CA LEU A 147 -17.00 -24.35 0.54
C LEU A 147 -16.21 -23.78 -0.65
N SER A 148 -16.47 -24.30 -1.86
CA SER A 148 -15.82 -23.80 -3.06
C SER A 148 -16.23 -22.35 -3.38
N ILE A 149 -17.47 -21.98 -3.10
CA ILE A 149 -17.96 -20.60 -3.27
C ILE A 149 -17.28 -19.67 -2.26
N PHE A 150 -17.18 -20.10 -1.01
CA PHE A 150 -16.51 -19.33 0.03
C PHE A 150 -15.06 -19.02 -0.34
N PHE A 151 -14.28 -20.03 -0.69
CA PHE A 151 -12.89 -19.83 -1.11
C PHE A 151 -12.78 -19.06 -2.42
N GLY A 152 -13.70 -19.26 -3.36
CA GLY A 152 -13.78 -18.48 -4.60
C GLY A 152 -14.00 -17.00 -4.36
N ASN A 153 -14.88 -16.63 -3.42
CA ASN A 153 -15.11 -15.24 -3.04
C ASN A 153 -13.87 -14.61 -2.40
N ILE A 154 -13.20 -15.33 -1.47
CA ILE A 154 -11.96 -14.84 -0.85
C ILE A 154 -10.88 -14.63 -1.92
N LEU A 155 -10.70 -15.57 -2.83
CA LEU A 155 -9.74 -15.46 -3.91
C LEU A 155 -10.06 -14.26 -4.83
N ALA A 156 -11.32 -14.06 -5.16
CA ALA A 156 -11.76 -12.90 -5.96
C ALA A 156 -11.45 -11.58 -5.25
N ILE A 157 -11.71 -11.46 -3.95
CA ILE A 157 -11.38 -10.28 -3.13
C ILE A 157 -9.87 -10.00 -3.19
N ILE A 158 -9.05 -11.03 -3.00
CA ILE A 158 -7.58 -10.90 -3.03
C ILE A 158 -7.10 -10.44 -4.43
N ILE A 159 -7.64 -11.03 -5.50
CA ILE A 159 -7.29 -10.66 -6.88
C ILE A 159 -7.68 -9.20 -7.17
N ILE A 160 -8.88 -8.78 -6.77
CA ILE A 160 -9.35 -7.40 -6.94
C ILE A 160 -8.42 -6.45 -6.18
N GLY A 161 -8.10 -6.75 -4.92
CA GLY A 161 -7.20 -5.95 -4.10
C GLY A 161 -5.82 -5.81 -4.69
N PHE A 162 -5.24 -6.91 -5.09
CA PHE A 162 -3.93 -6.91 -5.74
C PHE A 162 -3.94 -6.11 -7.05
N SER A 163 -5.03 -6.17 -7.81
CA SER A 163 -5.18 -5.41 -9.06
C SER A 163 -5.25 -3.91 -8.79
N ILE A 164 -6.03 -3.46 -7.80
CA ILE A 164 -6.11 -2.05 -7.42
C ILE A 164 -4.73 -1.55 -6.96
N TYR A 165 -4.07 -2.30 -6.08
CA TYR A 165 -2.71 -1.97 -5.63
C TYR A 165 -1.72 -1.84 -6.80
N LYS A 166 -1.74 -2.80 -7.74
CA LYS A 166 -0.78 -2.86 -8.85
C LYS A 166 -1.01 -1.76 -9.90
N PHE A 167 -2.27 -1.53 -10.27
CA PHE A 167 -2.60 -0.63 -11.39
C PHE A 167 -2.91 0.81 -10.96
N ARG A 168 -3.40 1.01 -9.72
CA ARG A 168 -3.76 2.35 -9.24
C ARG A 168 -2.84 2.87 -8.14
N SER A 169 -1.92 2.06 -7.64
CA SER A 169 -1.09 2.38 -6.47
C SER A 169 -1.92 2.84 -5.26
N GLU A 170 -3.16 2.36 -5.15
CA GLU A 170 -4.10 2.72 -4.10
C GLU A 170 -4.16 1.63 -3.04
N LEU A 171 -4.09 2.04 -1.76
CA LEU A 171 -4.20 1.16 -0.61
C LEU A 171 -5.68 1.00 -0.23
N VAL A 172 -6.18 -0.22 -0.39
CA VAL A 172 -7.54 -0.61 0.00
C VAL A 172 -7.44 -1.73 1.04
N ASP A 173 -8.22 -1.63 2.10
CA ASP A 173 -8.25 -2.65 3.16
C ASP A 173 -9.30 -3.72 2.82
N PHE A 174 -8.83 -4.90 2.47
CA PHE A 174 -9.66 -6.06 2.16
C PHE A 174 -9.92 -6.97 3.35
N SER A 175 -9.42 -6.66 4.54
CA SER A 175 -9.68 -7.43 5.76
C SER A 175 -11.15 -7.39 6.13
N TYR A 176 -11.81 -6.22 5.99
CA TYR A 176 -13.25 -6.06 6.23
C TYR A 176 -14.13 -6.94 5.33
N PRO A 177 -14.01 -6.89 3.99
CA PRO A 177 -14.76 -7.77 3.10
C PRO A 177 -14.54 -9.26 3.44
N ILE A 178 -13.32 -9.69 3.70
CA ILE A 178 -13.00 -11.09 4.04
C ILE A 178 -13.68 -11.49 5.34
N PHE A 179 -13.62 -10.64 6.37
CA PHE A 179 -14.23 -10.90 7.66
C PHE A 179 -15.77 -10.99 7.55
N ILE A 180 -16.40 -10.04 6.85
CA ILE A 180 -17.84 -10.02 6.63
C ILE A 180 -18.31 -11.24 5.83
N VAL A 181 -17.60 -11.61 4.76
CA VAL A 181 -17.88 -12.83 3.98
C VAL A 181 -17.81 -14.07 4.84
N THR A 182 -16.81 -14.16 5.71
CA THR A 182 -16.64 -15.30 6.61
C THR A 182 -17.82 -15.42 7.57
N ILE A 183 -18.22 -14.34 8.24
CA ILE A 183 -19.37 -14.34 9.16
C ILE A 183 -20.66 -14.68 8.39
N THR A 184 -20.87 -14.06 7.22
CA THR A 184 -22.06 -14.28 6.41
C THR A 184 -22.16 -15.72 5.95
N PHE A 185 -21.05 -16.32 5.57
CA PHE A 185 -20.98 -17.72 5.17
C PHE A 185 -21.34 -18.67 6.33
N LEU A 186 -20.72 -18.46 7.50
CA LEU A 186 -21.00 -19.25 8.70
C LEU A 186 -22.47 -19.13 9.12
N THR A 187 -23.02 -17.94 9.08
CA THR A 187 -24.44 -17.68 9.37
C THR A 187 -25.35 -18.38 8.35
N GLY A 188 -25.02 -18.34 7.08
CA GLY A 188 -25.75 -19.05 6.03
C GLY A 188 -25.74 -20.57 6.21
N LEU A 189 -24.60 -21.15 6.58
CA LEU A 189 -24.51 -22.58 6.91
C LEU A 189 -25.37 -22.95 8.14
N TYR A 190 -25.35 -22.10 9.16
CA TYR A 190 -26.15 -22.33 10.39
C TYR A 190 -27.65 -22.35 10.10
N PHE A 191 -28.18 -21.38 9.34
CA PHE A 191 -29.58 -21.36 8.97
C PHE A 191 -29.99 -22.59 8.15
N ARG A 192 -29.16 -22.97 7.22
CA ARG A 192 -29.37 -24.16 6.39
C ARG A 192 -29.38 -25.44 7.22
N PHE A 193 -28.47 -25.59 8.16
CA PHE A 193 -28.46 -26.71 9.07
C PHE A 193 -29.75 -26.82 9.90
N ILE A 194 -30.28 -25.67 10.37
CA ILE A 194 -31.57 -25.64 11.08
C ILE A 194 -32.72 -26.09 10.17
N GLU A 195 -32.77 -25.63 8.92
CA GLU A 195 -33.82 -26.00 7.97
C GLU A 195 -33.78 -27.49 7.63
N GLU A 196 -32.61 -28.05 7.37
CA GLU A 196 -32.41 -29.47 7.09
C GLU A 196 -32.84 -30.33 8.29
N ASN A 197 -32.49 -29.93 9.53
CA ASN A 197 -32.93 -30.64 10.73
C ASN A 197 -34.44 -30.57 10.95
N LYS A 198 -35.10 -29.45 10.69
CA LYS A 198 -36.55 -29.33 10.78
C LYS A 198 -37.26 -30.24 9.77
N MET A 199 -36.75 -30.34 8.54
CA MET A 199 -37.32 -31.23 7.51
C MET A 199 -37.10 -32.72 7.82
N ALA A 200 -36.02 -33.07 8.55
CA ALA A 200 -35.73 -34.45 8.97
C ALA A 200 -36.58 -34.91 10.14
N LEU A 201 -37.19 -33.98 10.90
CA LEU A 201 -38.03 -34.26 12.08
C LEU A 201 -39.53 -34.20 11.78
N ALA A 202 -39.91 -33.73 10.58
CA ALA A 202 -41.29 -33.66 10.07
C ALA A 202 -41.61 -34.88 9.19
#